data_760f976bafb0d9fa0092c35b7d65fc6d
#
_entry.id   760f976bafb0d9fa0092c35b7d65fc6d
#
_cell.length_a   1.000
_cell.length_b   1.000
_cell.length_c   1.000
_cell.angle_alpha   90.00
_cell.angle_beta   90.00
_cell.angle_gamma   90.00
#
_symmetry.space_group_name_H-M   'P 1'
#
loop_
_entity.id
_entity.type
_entity.pdbx_description
1 polymer ?
#
loop_
_entity_poly.entity_id
_entity_poly.type
_entity_poly.pdbx_seq_one_letter_code
_entity_poly.pdbx_strand_id
1 'polypeptide(L)'
;MKTFSAKANEVKRDWFLVDANGKTLGRLATEVASRLRGKHKAEYTPHVDTGDYIVIVNAAKIAVTGNKFEDKMYHHHTGYIGNLKSVPFKDLIKKKPEEVIQKAVKGMLPKGPLGREMARKMKVFAGSEHTHAAQQPQILDI
;
A
#
# COMPACT_ATOMS: atom_id res chain seq x y z
N MET A 1 24.08 -23.55 -15.76
CA MET A 1 23.52 -22.88 -14.57
C MET A 1 22.11 -22.41 -14.88
N LYS A 2 21.16 -22.71 -14.05
CA LYS A 2 19.76 -22.28 -14.22
C LYS A 2 19.39 -21.25 -13.14
N THR A 3 18.76 -20.16 -13.53
CA THR A 3 18.22 -19.18 -12.61
C THR A 3 16.93 -19.71 -11.98
N PHE A 4 16.79 -19.53 -10.66
CA PHE A 4 15.57 -19.90 -9.96
C PHE A 4 14.39 -19.02 -10.42
N SER A 5 13.26 -19.68 -10.67
CA SER A 5 12.00 -19.01 -11.00
C SER A 5 10.91 -19.57 -10.08
N ALA A 6 10.26 -18.69 -9.32
CA ALA A 6 9.20 -19.09 -8.38
C ALA A 6 7.97 -19.61 -9.14
N LYS A 7 7.30 -20.59 -8.54
CA LYS A 7 5.99 -21.08 -9.02
C LYS A 7 4.89 -20.50 -8.14
N ALA A 8 3.85 -20.00 -8.77
CA ALA A 8 2.75 -19.35 -8.07
C ALA A 8 2.11 -20.21 -6.97
N ASN A 9 2.05 -21.52 -7.17
CA ASN A 9 1.44 -22.47 -6.25
C ASN A 9 2.32 -22.81 -5.03
N GLU A 10 3.62 -22.55 -5.11
CA GLU A 10 4.60 -22.90 -4.08
C GLU A 10 5.00 -21.70 -3.22
N VAL A 11 4.57 -20.49 -3.56
CA VAL A 11 4.92 -19.26 -2.83
C VAL A 11 4.21 -19.21 -1.49
N LYS A 12 4.98 -19.07 -0.42
CA LYS A 12 4.47 -18.78 0.91
C LYS A 12 4.20 -17.30 1.08
N ARG A 13 3.01 -16.97 1.56
CA ARG A 13 2.61 -15.59 1.87
C ARG A 13 2.24 -15.47 3.34
N ASP A 14 2.98 -14.63 4.05
CA ASP A 14 2.72 -14.35 5.46
C ASP A 14 1.86 -13.09 5.61
N TRP A 15 1.27 -12.92 6.79
CA TRP A 15 0.50 -11.74 7.12
C TRP A 15 1.28 -10.86 8.08
N PHE A 16 1.37 -9.57 7.76
CA PHE A 16 2.04 -8.58 8.59
C PHE A 16 1.12 -7.43 8.95
N LEU A 17 1.29 -6.92 10.16
CA LEU A 17 0.58 -5.76 10.68
C LEU A 17 1.56 -4.58 10.77
N VAL A 18 1.18 -3.46 10.18
CA VAL A 18 1.98 -2.23 10.19
C VAL A 18 1.16 -1.11 10.82
N ASP A 19 1.74 -0.41 11.78
CA ASP A 19 1.13 0.78 12.38
C ASP A 19 1.62 2.03 11.63
N ALA A 20 0.69 2.76 11.05
CA ALA A 20 0.98 3.99 10.30
C ALA A 20 1.06 5.25 11.19
N ASN A 21 0.79 5.12 12.48
CA ASN A 21 0.77 6.27 13.40
C ASN A 21 2.11 7.01 13.44
N GLY A 22 2.10 8.28 13.04
CA GLY A 22 3.30 9.11 13.03
C GLY A 22 4.34 8.78 11.96
N LYS A 23 4.10 7.77 11.12
CA LYS A 23 5.00 7.41 10.03
C LYS A 23 4.84 8.35 8.84
N THR A 24 5.93 8.62 8.13
CA THR A 24 5.91 9.44 6.91
C THR A 24 5.28 8.65 5.76
N LEU A 25 4.30 9.23 5.10
CA LEU A 25 3.52 8.58 4.05
C LEU A 25 4.38 7.92 2.96
N GLY A 26 5.28 8.68 2.36
CA GLY A 26 6.10 8.19 1.25
C GLY A 26 7.05 7.06 1.65
N ARG A 27 7.69 7.18 2.81
CA ARG A 27 8.61 6.15 3.32
C ARG A 27 7.87 4.87 3.70
N LEU A 28 6.73 5.00 4.38
CA LEU A 28 5.87 3.85 4.68
C LEU A 28 5.42 3.15 3.39
N ALA A 29 4.95 3.93 2.42
CA ALA A 29 4.49 3.39 1.14
C ALA A 29 5.59 2.65 0.38
N THR A 30 6.83 3.11 0.42
CA THR A 30 7.97 2.45 -0.21
C THR A 30 8.23 1.06 0.37
N GLU A 31 8.25 0.96 1.70
CA GLU A 31 8.45 -0.33 2.38
C GLU A 31 7.29 -1.30 2.12
N VAL A 32 6.07 -0.80 2.23
CA VAL A 32 4.88 -1.61 1.97
C VAL A 32 4.86 -2.12 0.53
N ALA A 33 5.15 -1.27 -0.45
CA ALA A 33 5.20 -1.65 -1.86
C ALA A 33 6.28 -2.71 -2.14
N SER A 34 7.46 -2.56 -1.53
CA SER A 34 8.53 -3.54 -1.63
C SER A 34 8.11 -4.91 -1.11
N ARG A 35 7.42 -4.95 0.03
CA ARG A 35 6.95 -6.20 0.62
C ARG A 35 5.78 -6.82 -0.14
N LEU A 36 4.87 -6.02 -0.67
CA LEU A 36 3.78 -6.50 -1.52
C LEU A 36 4.30 -7.13 -2.82
N ARG A 37 5.38 -6.58 -3.36
CA ARG A 37 6.03 -7.12 -4.57
C ARG A 37 6.89 -8.33 -4.29
N GLY A 38 7.36 -8.49 -3.06
CA GLY A 38 8.21 -9.61 -2.66
C GLY A 38 9.70 -9.38 -2.83
N LYS A 39 10.15 -8.14 -3.02
CA LYS A 39 11.58 -7.82 -3.20
C LYS A 39 12.46 -8.12 -1.99
N HIS A 40 11.88 -8.28 -0.82
CA HIS A 40 12.59 -8.65 0.42
C HIS A 40 12.91 -10.15 0.49
N LYS A 41 12.34 -10.96 -0.40
CA LYS A 41 12.54 -12.42 -0.42
C LYS A 41 13.62 -12.82 -1.42
N ALA A 42 14.39 -13.85 -1.09
CA ALA A 42 15.38 -14.43 -2.00
C ALA A 42 14.73 -15.08 -3.23
N GLU A 43 13.50 -15.55 -3.10
CA GLU A 43 12.74 -16.19 -4.16
C GLU A 43 12.04 -15.20 -5.13
N TYR A 44 12.30 -13.90 -4.99
CA TYR A 44 11.68 -12.87 -5.82
C TYR A 44 11.81 -13.19 -7.31
N THR A 45 10.67 -13.21 -8.00
CA THR A 45 10.58 -13.42 -9.45
C THR A 45 9.67 -12.34 -10.05
N PRO A 46 10.14 -11.55 -11.04
CA PRO A 46 9.39 -10.39 -11.53
C PRO A 46 8.00 -10.70 -12.09
N HIS A 47 7.81 -11.87 -12.70
CA HIS A 47 6.54 -12.25 -13.33
C HIS A 47 5.58 -13.02 -12.41
N VAL A 48 5.99 -13.28 -11.16
CA VAL A 48 5.20 -14.00 -10.16
C VAL A 48 5.00 -13.11 -8.94
N ASP A 49 3.80 -13.15 -8.36
CA ASP A 49 3.49 -12.44 -7.12
C ASP A 49 4.04 -13.23 -5.92
N THR A 50 5.24 -12.85 -5.46
CA THR A 50 5.92 -13.48 -4.32
C THR A 50 5.76 -12.72 -3.01
N GLY A 51 5.04 -11.60 -3.01
CA GLY A 51 4.86 -10.73 -1.84
C GLY A 51 3.93 -11.29 -0.77
N ASP A 52 3.91 -10.60 0.37
CA ASP A 52 3.11 -10.96 1.53
C ASP A 52 1.84 -10.10 1.63
N TYR A 53 0.92 -10.53 2.50
CA TYR A 53 -0.24 -9.72 2.88
C TYR A 53 0.14 -8.70 3.94
N ILE A 54 -0.32 -7.46 3.79
CA ILE A 54 -0.03 -6.39 4.74
C ILE A 54 -1.33 -5.74 5.18
N VAL A 55 -1.50 -5.67 6.50
CA VAL A 55 -2.59 -4.95 7.16
C VAL A 55 -2.00 -3.67 7.74
N ILE A 56 -2.54 -2.52 7.35
CA ILE A 56 -2.11 -1.21 7.85
C ILE A 56 -3.20 -0.63 8.73
N VAL A 57 -2.85 -0.24 9.95
CA VAL A 57 -3.76 0.38 10.90
C VAL A 57 -3.36 1.82 11.17
N ASN A 58 -4.26 2.59 11.76
CA ASN A 58 -4.07 4.02 12.07
C ASN A 58 -3.77 4.90 10.84
N ALA A 59 -4.38 4.59 9.70
CA ALA A 59 -4.18 5.38 8.48
C ALA A 59 -4.52 6.87 8.64
N ALA A 60 -5.48 7.20 9.51
CA ALA A 60 -5.86 8.58 9.80
C ALA A 60 -4.74 9.40 10.47
N LYS A 61 -3.76 8.74 11.07
CA LYS A 61 -2.65 9.37 11.80
C LYS A 61 -1.34 9.38 11.01
N ILE A 62 -1.39 9.14 9.71
CA ILE A 62 -0.22 9.22 8.84
C ILE A 62 0.31 10.66 8.77
N ALA A 63 1.63 10.81 8.73
CA ALA A 63 2.28 12.11 8.70
C ALA A 63 2.82 12.44 7.29
N VAL A 64 2.86 13.72 6.98
CA VAL A 64 3.54 14.27 5.80
C VAL A 64 4.43 15.43 6.23
N THR A 65 5.51 15.67 5.48
CA THR A 65 6.49 16.72 5.80
C THR A 65 6.23 17.98 4.98
N GLY A 66 6.77 19.11 5.44
CA GLY A 66 6.63 20.42 4.78
C GLY A 66 5.17 20.88 4.73
N ASN A 67 4.81 21.60 3.68
CA ASN A 67 3.45 22.11 3.48
C ASN A 67 2.52 21.14 2.76
N LYS A 68 2.87 19.86 2.62
CA LYS A 68 2.07 18.88 1.90
C LYS A 68 0.65 18.71 2.46
N PHE A 69 0.50 18.91 3.76
CA PHE A 69 -0.82 18.82 4.40
C PHE A 69 -1.82 19.80 3.78
N GLU A 70 -1.38 21.01 3.46
CA GLU A 70 -2.20 22.05 2.84
C GLU A 70 -2.16 22.00 1.31
N ASP A 71 -0.99 21.78 0.72
CA ASP A 71 -0.72 21.98 -0.70
C ASP A 71 -0.89 20.73 -1.55
N LYS A 72 -0.77 19.53 -0.97
CA LYS A 72 -0.88 18.30 -1.74
C LYS A 72 -2.30 18.10 -2.26
N MET A 73 -2.44 17.96 -3.58
CA MET A 73 -3.73 17.77 -4.25
C MET A 73 -3.81 16.39 -4.90
N TYR A 74 -4.99 15.79 -4.84
CA TYR A 74 -5.33 14.56 -5.55
C TYR A 74 -6.28 14.90 -6.68
N HIS A 75 -5.86 14.62 -7.91
CA HIS A 75 -6.62 14.95 -9.12
C HIS A 75 -7.19 13.68 -9.77
N HIS A 76 -8.41 13.78 -10.27
CA HIS A 76 -8.96 12.76 -11.16
C HIS A 76 -9.86 13.43 -12.20
N HIS A 77 -9.91 12.84 -13.40
CA HIS A 77 -10.75 13.32 -14.49
C HIS A 77 -11.92 12.37 -14.69
N THR A 78 -13.12 12.94 -14.87
CA THR A 78 -14.35 12.13 -15.02
C THR A 78 -14.52 11.52 -16.42
N GLY A 79 -13.70 11.93 -17.39
CA GLY A 79 -13.81 11.52 -18.79
C GLY A 79 -14.59 12.50 -19.67
N TYR A 80 -15.27 13.47 -19.08
CA TYR A 80 -15.98 14.53 -19.81
C TYR A 80 -15.14 15.82 -19.86
N ILE A 81 -15.32 16.62 -20.91
CA ILE A 81 -14.55 17.85 -21.13
C ILE A 81 -14.71 18.81 -19.94
N GLY A 82 -13.55 19.31 -19.44
CA GLY A 82 -13.48 20.28 -18.35
C GLY A 82 -13.75 19.72 -16.95
N ASN A 83 -13.90 18.40 -16.77
CA ASN A 83 -14.26 17.78 -15.50
C ASN A 83 -13.05 17.19 -14.78
N LEU A 84 -12.03 17.99 -14.54
CA LEU A 84 -10.95 17.67 -13.63
C LEU A 84 -11.37 17.98 -12.20
N LYS A 85 -11.42 16.96 -11.35
CA LYS A 85 -11.74 17.12 -9.92
C LYS A 85 -10.49 17.02 -9.08
N SER A 86 -10.38 17.90 -8.11
CA SER A 86 -9.21 18.00 -7.23
C SER A 86 -9.64 18.01 -5.77
N VAL A 87 -9.00 17.18 -4.96
CA VAL A 87 -9.27 17.10 -3.51
C VAL A 87 -7.95 17.34 -2.78
N PRO A 88 -7.86 18.30 -1.84
CA PRO A 88 -6.66 18.51 -1.06
C PRO A 88 -6.45 17.35 -0.07
N PHE A 89 -5.19 17.12 0.30
CA PHE A 89 -4.80 16.08 1.24
C PHE A 89 -5.57 16.19 2.56
N LYS A 90 -5.70 17.40 3.11
CA LYS A 90 -6.40 17.64 4.37
C LYS A 90 -7.86 17.19 4.36
N ASP A 91 -8.55 17.30 3.23
CA ASP A 91 -9.94 16.85 3.10
C ASP A 91 -10.01 15.36 2.88
N LEU A 92 -9.11 14.79 2.07
CA LEU A 92 -9.09 13.36 1.80
C LEU A 92 -8.80 12.55 3.05
N ILE A 93 -7.86 12.98 3.88
CA ILE A 93 -7.50 12.27 5.13
C ILE A 93 -8.64 12.31 6.16
N LYS A 94 -9.48 13.33 6.13
CA LYS A 94 -10.66 13.42 6.99
C LYS A 94 -11.79 12.52 6.53
N LYS A 95 -12.01 12.45 5.21
CA LYS A 95 -13.13 11.70 4.64
C LYS A 95 -12.79 10.22 4.44
N LYS A 96 -11.64 9.93 3.85
CA LYS A 96 -11.22 8.57 3.46
C LYS A 96 -9.71 8.42 3.68
N PRO A 97 -9.25 8.28 4.92
CA PRO A 97 -7.82 8.18 5.21
C PRO A 97 -7.16 6.96 4.57
N GLU A 98 -7.90 5.88 4.35
CA GLU A 98 -7.39 4.67 3.71
C GLU A 98 -6.93 4.94 2.27
N GLU A 99 -7.63 5.79 1.54
CA GLU A 99 -7.29 6.12 0.16
C GLU A 99 -5.93 6.80 0.02
N VAL A 100 -5.52 7.56 1.01
CA VAL A 100 -4.22 8.25 1.01
C VAL A 100 -3.08 7.25 0.88
N ILE A 101 -3.07 6.23 1.73
CA ILE A 101 -2.05 5.18 1.71
C ILE A 101 -2.20 4.30 0.46
N GLN A 102 -3.43 3.94 0.11
CA GLN A 102 -3.69 3.12 -1.07
C GLN A 102 -3.17 3.77 -2.36
N LYS A 103 -3.41 5.05 -2.55
CA LYS A 103 -2.92 5.78 -3.72
C LYS A 103 -1.40 5.88 -3.76
N ALA A 104 -0.76 6.12 -2.61
CA ALA A 104 0.69 6.18 -2.50
C ALA A 104 1.33 4.83 -2.87
N VAL A 105 0.83 3.73 -2.32
CA VAL A 105 1.35 2.38 -2.58
C VAL A 105 1.08 1.94 -4.02
N LYS A 106 -0.12 2.14 -4.53
CA LYS A 106 -0.46 1.80 -5.92
C LYS A 106 0.42 2.52 -6.94
N GLY A 107 0.79 3.76 -6.65
CA GLY A 107 1.72 4.51 -7.50
C GLY A 107 3.12 3.92 -7.56
N MET A 108 3.52 3.16 -6.54
CA MET A 108 4.82 2.49 -6.42
C MET A 108 4.82 1.03 -6.88
N LEU A 109 3.66 0.45 -7.10
CA LEU A 109 3.51 -0.91 -7.62
C LEU A 109 3.52 -0.93 -9.16
N PRO A 110 3.86 -2.08 -9.79
CA PRO A 110 3.77 -2.21 -11.23
C PRO A 110 2.36 -1.89 -11.76
N LYS A 111 2.29 -1.39 -12.98
CA LYS A 111 1.04 -1.18 -13.70
C LYS A 111 0.66 -2.48 -14.42
N GLY A 112 -0.62 -2.79 -14.45
CA GLY A 112 -1.13 -3.99 -15.12
C GLY A 112 -1.76 -5.00 -14.17
N PRO A 113 -2.14 -6.20 -14.68
CA PRO A 113 -2.87 -7.20 -13.89
C PRO A 113 -2.11 -7.67 -12.65
N LEU A 114 -0.82 -7.98 -12.78
CA LEU A 114 -0.01 -8.45 -11.65
C LEU A 114 0.12 -7.39 -10.54
N GLY A 115 0.32 -6.13 -10.91
CA GLY A 115 0.37 -5.03 -9.95
C GLY A 115 -0.96 -4.81 -9.22
N ARG A 116 -2.08 -5.00 -9.91
CA ARG A 116 -3.41 -4.95 -9.27
C ARG A 116 -3.61 -6.08 -8.26
N GLU A 117 -3.16 -7.28 -8.55
CA GLU A 117 -3.20 -8.41 -7.60
C GLU A 117 -2.31 -8.14 -6.38
N MET A 118 -1.13 -7.57 -6.58
CA MET A 118 -0.27 -7.13 -5.47
C MET A 118 -0.96 -6.11 -4.57
N ALA A 119 -1.64 -5.13 -5.16
CA ALA A 119 -2.36 -4.10 -4.42
C ALA A 119 -3.54 -4.66 -3.59
N ARG A 120 -4.18 -5.73 -4.04
CA ARG A 120 -5.28 -6.38 -3.31
C ARG A 120 -4.84 -7.04 -2.01
N LYS A 121 -3.56 -7.38 -1.87
CA LYS A 121 -3.01 -7.95 -0.64
C LYS A 121 -2.80 -6.92 0.46
N MET A 122 -2.93 -5.65 0.15
CA MET A 122 -2.87 -4.57 1.13
C MET A 122 -4.27 -4.26 1.67
N LYS A 123 -4.41 -4.32 2.99
CA LYS A 123 -5.63 -3.98 3.71
C LYS A 123 -5.35 -2.78 4.60
N VAL A 124 -6.09 -1.69 4.43
CA VAL A 124 -5.85 -0.44 5.16
C VAL A 124 -7.07 -0.11 6.01
N PHE A 125 -6.82 0.26 7.26
CA PHE A 125 -7.84 0.64 8.23
C PHE A 125 -7.51 2.00 8.84
N ALA A 126 -8.52 2.84 8.98
CA ALA A 126 -8.36 4.19 9.52
C ALA A 126 -7.99 4.21 11.00
N GLY A 127 -8.60 3.32 11.79
CA GLY A 127 -8.37 3.19 13.24
C GLY A 127 -7.35 2.11 13.59
N SER A 128 -7.28 1.81 14.89
CA SER A 128 -6.38 0.77 15.41
C SER A 128 -6.90 -0.66 15.27
N GLU A 129 -8.19 -0.82 14.98
CA GLU A 129 -8.83 -2.12 14.85
C GLU A 129 -8.85 -2.59 13.41
N HIS A 130 -8.72 -3.90 13.21
CA HIS A 130 -8.81 -4.56 11.91
C HIS A 130 -9.63 -5.84 11.99
N THR A 131 -10.09 -6.33 10.84
CA THR A 131 -10.93 -7.52 10.75
C THR A 131 -10.16 -8.81 10.49
N HIS A 132 -8.84 -8.76 10.49
CA HIS A 132 -7.95 -9.88 10.10
C HIS A 132 -7.33 -10.61 11.30
N ALA A 133 -8.02 -10.67 12.44
CA ALA A 133 -7.54 -11.37 13.64
C ALA A 133 -7.35 -12.89 13.40
N ALA A 134 -8.18 -13.49 12.56
CA ALA A 134 -8.10 -14.91 12.24
C ALA A 134 -6.79 -15.29 11.52
N GLN A 135 -6.22 -14.39 10.74
CA GLN A 135 -4.96 -14.57 10.03
C GLN A 135 -3.72 -14.39 10.93
N GLN A 136 -3.91 -13.90 12.15
CA GLN A 136 -2.84 -13.67 13.12
C GLN A 136 -1.64 -12.92 12.52
N PRO A 137 -1.83 -11.68 12.01
CA PRO A 137 -0.75 -10.94 11.39
C PRO A 137 0.37 -10.62 12.38
N GLN A 138 1.61 -10.83 11.96
CA GLN A 138 2.79 -10.52 12.75
C GLN A 138 3.09 -9.03 12.69
N ILE A 139 3.50 -8.44 13.82
CA ILE A 139 3.86 -7.02 13.87
C ILE A 139 5.15 -6.82 13.09
N LEU A 140 5.10 -5.89 12.14
CA LEU A 140 6.25 -5.48 11.33
C LEU A 140 6.58 -4.03 11.67
N ASP A 141 7.76 -3.81 12.22
CA ASP A 141 8.27 -2.47 12.49
C ASP A 141 9.02 -1.95 11.25
N ILE A 142 8.52 -0.86 10.72
CA ILE A 142 9.06 -0.21 9.53
C ILE A 142 9.62 1.16 9.90
#